data_e659a1f617713a49cb53c0fdae966ac0
#
_entry.id   e659a1f617713a49cb53c0fdae966ac0
#
_cell.length_a   1.000
_cell.length_b   1.000
_cell.length_c   1.000
_cell.angle_alpha   90.00
_cell.angle_beta   90.00
_cell.angle_gamma   90.00
#
_symmetry.space_group_name_H-M   'P 1'
#
loop_
_entity.id
_entity.type
_entity.pdbx_description
1 polymer ?
#
loop_
_entity_poly.entity_id
_entity_poly.type
_entity_poly.pdbx_seq_one_letter_code
_entity_poly.pdbx_strand_id
1 'polypeptide(L)'
;HPDAVLLFRVGDFYETFDTDAVTTSKVLGSVLTKRANGAATYTELAGFPYHALDTYLPKLVRAGYRVAICDQLEDPKLTKTIVKRGVTELITPGVTDNEKILDHKSNNFLCAIHFEEKQLGIALLDISTGEFYAATGNADYIDKLLQGFKPTEIIFSKNKQKDFRQIFGSKYYTYAIDDWVFEYDYTNELLTKHFETQSLKGFGINDLHEAIVACGA
;
A
#
# COMPACT_ATOMS: atom_id res chain seq x y z
N HIS A 1 -7.68 -8.61 0.31
CA HIS A 1 -6.35 -8.11 -0.12
C HIS A 1 -5.55 -9.23 -0.78
N PRO A 2 -5.92 -9.65 -2.01
CA PRO A 2 -5.27 -10.80 -2.68
C PRO A 2 -3.81 -10.55 -3.05
N ASP A 3 -3.39 -9.28 -3.10
CA ASP A 3 -2.05 -8.86 -3.50
C ASP A 3 -1.14 -8.53 -2.29
N ALA A 4 -1.59 -8.84 -1.08
CA ALA A 4 -0.82 -8.60 0.14
C ALA A 4 -0.45 -9.93 0.80
N VAL A 5 0.75 -10.01 1.35
CA VAL A 5 1.16 -11.10 2.23
C VAL A 5 0.31 -11.05 3.49
N LEU A 6 -0.45 -12.10 3.78
CA LEU A 6 -1.31 -12.18 4.93
C LEU A 6 -0.56 -12.74 6.14
N LEU A 7 -0.33 -11.90 7.15
CA LEU A 7 0.14 -12.32 8.47
C LEU A 7 -1.08 -12.67 9.33
N PHE A 8 -1.34 -13.95 9.51
CA PHE A 8 -2.52 -14.45 10.20
C PHE A 8 -2.18 -14.86 11.63
N ARG A 9 -2.80 -14.23 12.64
CA ARG A 9 -2.53 -14.52 14.05
C ARG A 9 -3.09 -15.87 14.46
N VAL A 10 -2.21 -16.79 14.85
CA VAL A 10 -2.54 -18.10 15.40
C VAL A 10 -1.83 -18.28 16.73
N GLY A 11 -2.56 -18.14 17.84
CA GLY A 11 -1.96 -18.18 19.19
C GLY A 11 -0.84 -17.13 19.35
N ASP A 12 0.37 -17.62 19.62
CA ASP A 12 1.54 -16.77 19.84
C ASP A 12 2.38 -16.51 18.57
N PHE A 13 1.83 -16.84 17.37
CA PHE A 13 2.52 -16.67 16.11
C PHE A 13 1.70 -15.84 15.12
N TYR A 14 2.38 -15.14 14.22
CA TYR A 14 1.88 -14.78 12.91
C TYR A 14 2.31 -15.87 11.92
N GLU A 15 1.33 -16.50 11.29
CA GLU A 15 1.53 -17.55 10.30
C GLU A 15 1.14 -17.04 8.91
N THR A 16 1.88 -17.51 7.92
CA THR A 16 1.60 -17.30 6.49
C THR A 16 1.44 -18.67 5.82
N PHE A 17 0.62 -18.74 4.77
CA PHE A 17 0.24 -19.99 4.14
C PHE A 17 0.51 -19.95 2.64
N ASP A 18 0.71 -21.12 2.02
CA ASP A 18 0.89 -21.31 0.58
C ASP A 18 1.96 -20.39 -0.03
N THR A 19 1.62 -19.61 -1.04
CA THR A 19 2.54 -18.68 -1.70
C THR A 19 3.10 -17.61 -0.77
N ASP A 20 2.30 -17.15 0.20
CA ASP A 20 2.74 -16.19 1.21
C ASP A 20 3.78 -16.79 2.15
N ALA A 21 3.65 -18.10 2.47
CA ALA A 21 4.64 -18.80 3.28
C ALA A 21 5.99 -18.92 2.57
N VAL A 22 5.98 -19.23 1.27
CA VAL A 22 7.20 -19.28 0.45
C VAL A 22 7.87 -17.91 0.39
N THR A 23 7.09 -16.85 0.16
CA THR A 23 7.57 -15.47 0.13
C THR A 23 8.16 -15.06 1.46
N THR A 24 7.42 -15.29 2.55
CA THR A 24 7.85 -14.96 3.92
C THR A 24 9.13 -15.68 4.30
N SER A 25 9.19 -17.00 4.05
CA SER A 25 10.40 -17.79 4.31
C SER A 25 11.61 -17.25 3.56
N LYS A 26 11.45 -16.92 2.28
CA LYS A 26 12.53 -16.39 1.44
C LYS A 26 13.04 -15.03 1.93
N VAL A 27 12.13 -14.10 2.27
CA VAL A 27 12.49 -12.74 2.69
C VAL A 27 13.06 -12.69 4.08
N LEU A 28 12.47 -13.46 5.01
CA LEU A 28 12.84 -13.42 6.42
C LEU A 28 13.96 -14.41 6.78
N GLY A 29 14.26 -15.36 5.89
CA GLY A 29 15.18 -16.48 6.19
C GLY A 29 14.59 -17.45 7.22
N SER A 30 13.26 -17.51 7.37
CA SER A 30 12.56 -18.40 8.29
C SER A 30 12.35 -19.78 7.68
N VAL A 31 12.15 -20.79 8.54
CA VAL A 31 11.92 -22.16 8.09
C VAL A 31 10.57 -22.28 7.40
N LEU A 32 10.57 -22.83 6.19
CA LEU A 32 9.36 -23.24 5.49
C LEU A 32 8.98 -24.65 5.93
N THR A 33 7.80 -24.80 6.52
CA THR A 33 7.27 -26.08 6.99
C THR A 33 6.01 -26.45 6.20
N LYS A 34 5.49 -27.65 6.46
CA LYS A 34 4.23 -28.12 5.87
C LYS A 34 3.28 -28.53 6.97
N ARG A 35 2.06 -28.04 6.91
CA ARG A 35 0.97 -28.45 7.80
C ARG A 35 0.03 -29.40 7.08
N ALA A 36 -0.26 -30.55 7.69
CA ALA A 36 -1.24 -31.47 7.14
C ALA A 36 -2.66 -30.88 7.24
N ASN A 37 -3.37 -30.90 6.11
CA ASN A 37 -4.73 -30.39 5.97
C ASN A 37 -5.67 -31.58 5.61
N GLY A 38 -5.96 -32.42 6.63
CA GLY A 38 -6.74 -33.64 6.38
C GLY A 38 -5.94 -34.79 5.72
N ALA A 39 -6.61 -35.76 5.11
CA ALA A 39 -6.01 -37.08 4.81
C ALA A 39 -4.97 -37.10 3.68
N ALA A 40 -4.80 -36.07 2.86
CA ALA A 40 -3.89 -36.14 1.70
C ALA A 40 -3.30 -34.82 1.21
N THR A 41 -3.57 -33.67 1.85
CA THR A 41 -3.08 -32.37 1.39
C THR A 41 -2.21 -31.69 2.44
N TYR A 42 -1.15 -31.04 1.97
CA TYR A 42 -0.26 -30.25 2.81
C TYR A 42 -0.34 -28.80 2.36
N THR A 43 -0.40 -27.89 3.33
CA THR A 43 -0.28 -26.45 3.11
C THR A 43 1.11 -26.00 3.58
N GLU A 44 1.80 -25.25 2.73
CA GLU A 44 3.07 -24.63 3.13
C GLU A 44 2.82 -23.59 4.20
N LEU A 45 3.70 -23.55 5.20
CA LEU A 45 3.58 -22.72 6.38
C LEU A 45 4.92 -22.08 6.70
N ALA A 46 4.93 -20.79 6.92
CA ALA A 46 6.03 -20.06 7.54
C ALA A 46 5.48 -19.08 8.55
N GLY A 47 6.25 -18.73 9.56
CA GLY A 47 5.76 -17.78 10.56
C GLY A 47 6.85 -17.37 11.54
N PHE A 48 6.48 -16.47 12.44
CA PHE A 48 7.34 -15.95 13.50
C PHE A 48 6.50 -15.60 14.74
N PRO A 49 7.12 -15.52 15.94
CA PRO A 49 6.42 -15.13 17.15
C PRO A 49 5.79 -13.74 17.04
N TYR A 50 4.55 -13.57 17.51
CA TYR A 50 3.81 -12.30 17.33
C TYR A 50 4.53 -11.09 17.93
N HIS A 51 5.21 -11.25 19.05
CA HIS A 51 5.97 -10.19 19.70
C HIS A 51 7.19 -9.72 18.89
N ALA A 52 7.55 -10.46 17.84
CA ALA A 52 8.64 -10.10 16.91
C ALA A 52 8.12 -9.40 15.64
N LEU A 53 6.85 -8.99 15.59
CA LEU A 53 6.25 -8.29 14.45
C LEU A 53 7.09 -7.09 14.01
N ASP A 54 7.48 -6.27 14.97
CA ASP A 54 8.32 -5.07 14.75
C ASP A 54 9.70 -5.36 14.15
N THR A 55 10.17 -6.61 14.23
CA THR A 55 11.44 -7.00 13.63
C THR A 55 11.28 -7.55 12.22
N TYR A 56 10.19 -8.27 11.96
CA TYR A 56 9.99 -8.99 10.72
C TYR A 56 9.14 -8.23 9.70
N LEU A 57 8.12 -7.49 10.14
CA LEU A 57 7.30 -6.66 9.27
C LEU A 57 8.11 -5.67 8.41
N PRO A 58 9.08 -4.91 8.97
CA PRO A 58 9.91 -4.01 8.18
C PRO A 58 10.68 -4.71 7.06
N LYS A 59 11.10 -5.95 7.26
CA LYS A 59 11.82 -6.70 6.23
C LYS A 59 10.95 -7.06 5.04
N LEU A 60 9.68 -7.44 5.28
CA LEU A 60 8.72 -7.73 4.21
C LEU A 60 8.38 -6.46 3.42
N VAL A 61 8.09 -5.36 4.12
CA VAL A 61 7.72 -4.09 3.48
C VAL A 61 8.90 -3.50 2.69
N ARG A 62 10.12 -3.51 3.24
CA ARG A 62 11.33 -3.07 2.53
C ARG A 62 11.68 -3.95 1.32
N ALA A 63 11.28 -5.22 1.34
CA ALA A 63 11.39 -6.10 0.19
C ALA A 63 10.33 -5.83 -0.90
N GLY A 64 9.47 -4.82 -0.70
CA GLY A 64 8.46 -4.38 -1.64
C GLY A 64 7.11 -5.10 -1.52
N TYR A 65 6.86 -5.82 -0.43
CA TYR A 65 5.58 -6.51 -0.24
C TYR A 65 4.60 -5.64 0.54
N ARG A 66 3.35 -5.65 0.09
CA ARG A 66 2.20 -5.20 0.88
C ARG A 66 1.92 -6.26 1.92
N VAL A 67 1.61 -5.87 3.14
CA VAL A 67 1.40 -6.81 4.25
C VAL A 67 0.06 -6.50 4.93
N ALA A 68 -0.83 -7.49 4.96
CA ALA A 68 -2.09 -7.41 5.69
C ALA A 68 -1.92 -8.14 7.04
N ILE A 69 -2.16 -7.44 8.13
CA ILE A 69 -2.15 -8.01 9.48
C ILE A 69 -3.56 -8.44 9.83
N CYS A 70 -3.74 -9.74 10.07
CA CYS A 70 -4.99 -10.32 10.54
C CYS A 70 -4.84 -10.74 11.99
N ASP A 71 -5.42 -9.98 12.89
CA ASP A 71 -5.31 -10.21 14.33
C ASP A 71 -6.62 -10.71 14.95
N GLN A 72 -6.54 -11.12 16.21
CA GLN A 72 -7.66 -11.54 17.03
C GLN A 72 -8.46 -10.30 17.47
N LEU A 73 -9.76 -10.30 17.20
CA LEU A 73 -10.66 -9.19 17.56
C LEU A 73 -11.27 -9.38 18.97
N GLU A 74 -11.03 -10.53 19.59
CA GLU A 74 -11.59 -10.92 20.89
C GLU A 74 -10.49 -11.54 21.76
N ASP A 75 -10.61 -11.41 23.07
CA ASP A 75 -9.70 -12.09 24.00
C ASP A 75 -9.95 -13.62 23.98
N PRO A 76 -8.95 -14.44 23.62
CA PRO A 76 -9.08 -15.89 23.60
C PRO A 76 -9.49 -16.49 24.95
N LYS A 77 -9.13 -15.84 26.06
CA LYS A 77 -9.45 -16.31 27.41
C LYS A 77 -10.91 -16.13 27.79
N LEU A 78 -11.61 -15.20 27.12
CA LEU A 78 -13.02 -14.90 27.38
C LEU A 78 -13.97 -15.59 26.39
N THR A 79 -13.44 -16.19 25.32
CA THR A 79 -14.21 -16.78 24.22
C THR A 79 -14.24 -18.30 24.34
N LYS A 80 -15.46 -18.89 24.41
CA LYS A 80 -15.66 -20.35 24.42
C LYS A 80 -15.71 -21.00 23.03
N THR A 81 -15.70 -20.19 21.99
CA THR A 81 -15.77 -20.59 20.59
C THR A 81 -14.49 -20.20 19.83
N ILE A 82 -14.48 -20.36 18.53
CA ILE A 82 -13.37 -19.89 17.68
C ILE A 82 -13.29 -18.36 17.76
N VAL A 83 -12.14 -17.84 18.18
CA VAL A 83 -11.86 -16.40 18.29
C VAL A 83 -12.05 -15.75 16.93
N LYS A 84 -12.84 -14.67 16.88
CA LYS A 84 -13.00 -13.87 15.66
C LYS A 84 -11.69 -13.18 15.31
N ARG A 85 -11.39 -13.14 14.03
CA ARG A 85 -10.21 -12.49 13.46
C ARG A 85 -10.64 -11.58 12.33
N GLY A 86 -9.84 -10.55 12.07
CA GLY A 86 -10.06 -9.63 10.97
C GLY A 86 -8.75 -8.93 10.59
N VAL A 87 -8.71 -8.43 9.36
CA VAL A 87 -7.60 -7.57 8.95
C VAL A 87 -7.72 -6.26 9.71
N THR A 88 -6.74 -6.01 10.57
CA THR A 88 -6.67 -4.81 11.40
C THR A 88 -5.85 -3.70 10.76
N GLU A 89 -4.91 -4.07 9.90
CA GLU A 89 -3.98 -3.14 9.28
C GLU A 89 -3.51 -3.65 7.92
N LEU A 90 -3.33 -2.73 6.97
CA LEU A 90 -2.69 -2.97 5.68
C LEU A 90 -1.51 -2.02 5.54
N ILE A 91 -0.30 -2.57 5.51
CA ILE A 91 0.93 -1.80 5.42
C ILE A 91 1.53 -2.00 4.03
N THR A 92 1.93 -0.90 3.41
CA THR A 92 2.55 -0.89 2.09
C THR A 92 3.85 -0.08 2.12
N PRO A 93 4.74 -0.22 1.12
CA PRO A 93 5.96 0.57 1.08
C PRO A 93 5.75 2.08 1.15
N GLY A 94 4.69 2.60 0.52
CA GLY A 94 4.36 4.03 0.50
C GLY A 94 3.46 4.47 1.66
N VAL A 95 2.75 3.54 2.32
CA VAL A 95 1.82 3.83 3.41
C VAL A 95 2.31 3.16 4.69
N THR A 96 3.19 3.84 5.38
CA THR A 96 3.70 3.41 6.70
C THR A 96 4.15 4.60 7.51
N ASP A 97 3.83 4.60 8.78
CA ASP A 97 4.32 5.52 9.81
C ASP A 97 5.33 4.84 10.75
N ASN A 98 5.64 3.57 10.50
CA ASN A 98 6.53 2.79 11.35
C ASN A 98 7.98 3.24 11.16
N GLU A 99 8.55 3.89 12.19
CA GLU A 99 9.92 4.40 12.22
C GLU A 99 10.99 3.35 11.85
N LYS A 100 10.72 2.06 12.08
CA LYS A 100 11.64 0.96 11.72
C LYS A 100 11.61 0.65 10.21
N ILE A 101 10.56 1.05 9.50
CA ILE A 101 10.44 0.89 8.04
C ILE A 101 11.02 2.11 7.34
N LEU A 102 10.76 3.29 7.87
CA LEU A 102 11.18 4.57 7.32
C LEU A 102 12.70 4.76 7.38
N ASP A 103 13.25 5.43 6.37
CA ASP A 103 14.60 5.97 6.42
C ASP A 103 14.50 7.41 6.95
N HIS A 104 15.01 7.67 8.15
CA HIS A 104 14.99 8.99 8.79
C HIS A 104 15.69 10.11 7.99
N LYS A 105 16.36 9.78 6.90
CA LYS A 105 17.11 10.74 6.06
C LYS A 105 16.40 11.10 4.76
N SER A 106 15.29 10.46 4.44
CA SER A 106 14.56 10.66 3.19
C SER A 106 13.06 10.57 3.40
N ASN A 107 12.31 11.34 2.61
CA ASN A 107 10.86 11.24 2.56
C ASN A 107 10.42 9.87 2.03
N ASN A 108 9.26 9.42 2.49
CA ASN A 108 8.62 8.19 2.05
C ASN A 108 7.33 8.51 1.27
N PHE A 109 7.48 8.91 0.00
CA PHE A 109 6.35 9.33 -0.80
C PHE A 109 5.54 8.16 -1.36
N LEU A 110 4.24 8.14 -1.05
CA LEU A 110 3.22 7.53 -1.88
C LEU A 110 2.91 8.49 -3.04
N CYS A 111 2.90 7.98 -4.25
CA CYS A 111 2.56 8.76 -5.44
C CYS A 111 1.29 8.22 -6.08
N ALA A 112 0.35 9.09 -6.45
CA ALA A 112 -0.78 8.76 -7.31
C ALA A 112 -0.62 9.44 -8.67
N ILE A 113 -0.93 8.72 -9.77
CA ILE A 113 -0.92 9.28 -11.12
C ILE A 113 -2.27 9.04 -11.79
N HIS A 114 -2.90 10.13 -12.21
CA HIS A 114 -4.09 10.12 -13.06
C HIS A 114 -3.71 10.38 -14.52
N PHE A 115 -4.32 9.62 -15.43
CA PHE A 115 -4.02 9.66 -16.86
C PHE A 115 -5.21 10.21 -17.63
N GLU A 116 -5.03 11.37 -18.26
CA GLU A 116 -5.91 11.93 -19.28
C GLU A 116 -5.19 12.02 -20.65
N GLU A 117 -5.95 12.27 -21.71
CA GLU A 117 -5.42 12.23 -23.07
C GLU A 117 -4.24 13.19 -23.33
N LYS A 118 -4.27 14.38 -22.73
CA LYS A 118 -3.31 15.46 -23.00
C LYS A 118 -2.40 15.76 -21.82
N GLN A 119 -2.84 15.51 -20.63
CA GLN A 119 -2.15 15.84 -19.40
C GLN A 119 -2.29 14.71 -18.37
N LEU A 120 -1.35 14.63 -17.48
CA LEU A 120 -1.39 13.73 -16.33
C LEU A 120 -1.47 14.55 -15.05
N GLY A 121 -2.19 14.04 -14.07
CA GLY A 121 -2.16 14.54 -12.71
C GLY A 121 -1.21 13.70 -11.85
N ILE A 122 -0.47 14.33 -10.98
CA ILE A 122 0.37 13.67 -9.98
C ILE A 122 0.06 14.22 -8.60
N ALA A 123 0.00 13.33 -7.62
CA ALA A 123 0.00 13.65 -6.21
C ALA A 123 1.10 12.89 -5.50
N LEU A 124 1.76 13.50 -4.53
CA LEU A 124 2.84 12.93 -3.73
C LEU A 124 2.55 13.21 -2.26
N LEU A 125 2.35 12.17 -1.47
CA LEU A 125 2.03 12.26 -0.05
C LEU A 125 3.08 11.52 0.77
N ASP A 126 3.69 12.20 1.73
CA ASP A 126 4.45 11.57 2.80
C ASP A 126 3.62 11.61 4.10
N ILE A 127 3.12 10.45 4.49
CA ILE A 127 2.25 10.32 5.68
C ILE A 127 3.00 10.67 6.97
N SER A 128 4.31 10.39 7.00
CA SER A 128 5.13 10.59 8.19
C SER A 128 5.40 12.06 8.50
N THR A 129 5.45 12.90 7.46
CA THR A 129 5.73 14.35 7.58
C THR A 129 4.49 15.22 7.36
N GLY A 130 3.46 14.67 6.70
CA GLY A 130 2.29 15.41 6.23
C GLY A 130 2.55 16.26 4.99
N GLU A 131 3.69 16.08 4.33
CA GLU A 131 3.97 16.77 3.06
C GLU A 131 3.08 16.21 1.95
N PHE A 132 2.36 17.12 1.28
CA PHE A 132 1.43 16.76 0.22
C PHE A 132 1.59 17.71 -0.97
N TYR A 133 2.05 17.20 -2.09
CA TYR A 133 2.30 17.95 -3.32
C TYR A 133 1.41 17.47 -4.44
N ALA A 134 1.01 18.39 -5.32
CA ALA A 134 0.20 18.09 -6.49
C ALA A 134 0.63 18.90 -7.70
N ALA A 135 0.54 18.31 -8.88
CA ALA A 135 0.81 19.00 -10.13
C ALA A 135 0.05 18.36 -11.29
N THR A 136 -0.11 19.13 -12.37
CA THR A 136 -0.60 18.66 -13.66
C THR A 136 0.43 18.98 -14.75
N GLY A 137 0.66 18.07 -15.68
CA GLY A 137 1.59 18.30 -16.77
C GLY A 137 1.65 17.16 -17.78
N ASN A 138 2.51 17.32 -18.78
CA ASN A 138 2.78 16.26 -19.74
C ASN A 138 3.66 15.14 -19.15
N ALA A 139 3.77 14.02 -19.85
CA ALA A 139 4.52 12.86 -19.39
C ALA A 139 5.98 13.17 -19.03
N ASP A 140 6.65 14.02 -19.80
CA ASP A 140 8.06 14.39 -19.54
C ASP A 140 8.21 15.18 -18.23
N TYR A 141 7.25 16.05 -17.93
CA TYR A 141 7.24 16.80 -16.69
C TYR A 141 6.99 15.88 -15.50
N ILE A 142 6.01 14.98 -15.61
CA ILE A 142 5.72 14.01 -14.56
C ILE A 142 6.90 13.06 -14.32
N ASP A 143 7.58 12.59 -15.39
CA ASP A 143 8.78 11.74 -15.22
C ASP A 143 9.90 12.47 -14.46
N LYS A 144 10.10 13.77 -14.71
CA LYS A 144 11.06 14.58 -13.94
C LYS A 144 10.69 14.66 -12.45
N LEU A 145 9.41 14.82 -12.15
CA LEU A 145 8.94 14.81 -10.75
C LEU A 145 9.19 13.44 -10.10
N LEU A 146 8.88 12.35 -10.79
CA LEU A 146 9.15 11.00 -10.29
C LEU A 146 10.64 10.75 -10.03
N GLN A 147 11.52 11.25 -10.90
CA GLN A 147 12.97 11.16 -10.72
C GLN A 147 13.47 12.02 -9.54
N GLY A 148 12.87 13.18 -9.31
CA GLY A 148 13.24 14.09 -8.23
C GLY A 148 12.77 13.60 -6.86
N PHE A 149 11.49 13.27 -6.75
CA PHE A 149 10.86 12.86 -5.48
C PHE A 149 11.12 11.38 -5.13
N LYS A 150 11.39 10.53 -6.12
CA LYS A 150 11.71 9.10 -5.96
C LYS A 150 10.67 8.38 -5.08
N PRO A 151 9.38 8.37 -5.46
CA PRO A 151 8.35 7.77 -4.65
C PRO A 151 8.62 6.29 -4.40
N THR A 152 8.31 5.84 -3.20
CA THR A 152 8.50 4.46 -2.75
C THR A 152 7.43 3.54 -3.34
N GLU A 153 6.23 4.07 -3.58
CA GLU A 153 5.11 3.37 -4.20
C GLU A 153 4.35 4.32 -5.14
N ILE A 154 3.91 3.81 -6.29
CA ILE A 154 3.07 4.56 -7.23
C ILE A 154 1.76 3.81 -7.44
N ILE A 155 0.64 4.52 -7.24
CA ILE A 155 -0.70 4.02 -7.52
C ILE A 155 -1.28 4.68 -8.77
N PHE A 156 -2.09 3.94 -9.50
CA PHE A 156 -2.83 4.41 -10.68
C PHE A 156 -4.02 3.48 -10.98
N SER A 157 -4.90 3.89 -11.87
CA SER A 157 -6.08 3.13 -12.27
C SER A 157 -5.71 1.85 -13.04
N LYS A 158 -6.38 0.73 -12.75
CA LYS A 158 -6.13 -0.61 -13.35
C LYS A 158 -6.15 -0.60 -14.87
N ASN A 159 -7.03 0.19 -15.48
CA ASN A 159 -7.13 0.31 -16.94
C ASN A 159 -5.92 1.01 -17.57
N LYS A 160 -5.09 1.71 -16.79
CA LYS A 160 -3.91 2.49 -17.24
C LYS A 160 -2.58 1.75 -17.06
N GLN A 161 -2.59 0.47 -16.73
CA GLN A 161 -1.36 -0.30 -16.49
C GLN A 161 -0.44 -0.38 -17.72
N LYS A 162 -1.02 -0.47 -18.92
CA LYS A 162 -0.25 -0.48 -20.17
C LYS A 162 0.36 0.89 -20.46
N ASP A 163 -0.43 1.96 -20.29
CA ASP A 163 0.00 3.34 -20.50
C ASP A 163 1.14 3.70 -19.55
N PHE A 164 1.00 3.34 -18.27
CA PHE A 164 2.06 3.54 -17.28
C PHE A 164 3.37 2.88 -17.71
N ARG A 165 3.34 1.60 -18.08
CA ARG A 165 4.54 0.86 -18.49
C ARG A 165 5.17 1.43 -19.76
N GLN A 166 4.35 1.89 -20.70
CA GLN A 166 4.83 2.48 -21.94
C GLN A 166 5.53 3.83 -21.70
N ILE A 167 5.02 4.65 -20.78
CA ILE A 167 5.53 6.00 -20.54
C ILE A 167 6.70 5.98 -19.55
N PHE A 168 6.55 5.29 -18.42
CA PHE A 168 7.50 5.35 -17.29
C PHE A 168 8.34 4.08 -17.09
N GLY A 169 8.05 3.02 -17.87
CA GLY A 169 8.76 1.75 -17.77
C GLY A 169 8.31 0.88 -16.58
N SER A 170 9.21 -0.02 -16.15
CA SER A 170 8.92 -1.00 -15.10
C SER A 170 9.84 -0.87 -13.86
N LYS A 171 10.54 0.25 -13.74
CA LYS A 171 11.53 0.48 -12.66
C LYS A 171 10.91 0.85 -11.31
N TYR A 172 9.64 1.27 -11.31
CA TYR A 172 8.96 1.70 -10.10
C TYR A 172 8.19 0.56 -9.46
N TYR A 173 8.09 0.58 -8.13
CA TYR A 173 7.12 -0.24 -7.41
C TYR A 173 5.73 0.35 -7.60
N THR A 174 4.82 -0.44 -8.18
CA THR A 174 3.51 0.06 -8.59
C THR A 174 2.38 -0.82 -8.09
N TYR A 175 1.24 -0.20 -7.79
CA TYR A 175 0.01 -0.88 -7.48
C TYR A 175 -1.16 -0.24 -8.23
N ALA A 176 -1.88 -1.07 -8.99
CA ALA A 176 -3.05 -0.62 -9.72
C ALA A 176 -4.31 -0.81 -8.88
N ILE A 177 -5.09 0.25 -8.70
CA ILE A 177 -6.33 0.26 -7.92
C ILE A 177 -7.55 0.42 -8.81
N ASP A 178 -8.75 0.23 -8.27
CA ASP A 178 -9.98 0.23 -9.04
C ASP A 178 -10.24 1.60 -9.69
N ASP A 179 -10.76 1.58 -10.92
CA ASP A 179 -10.89 2.76 -11.77
C ASP A 179 -11.78 3.85 -11.18
N TRP A 180 -12.83 3.46 -10.44
CA TRP A 180 -13.77 4.38 -9.81
C TRP A 180 -13.12 5.32 -8.78
N VAL A 181 -11.98 4.93 -8.21
CA VAL A 181 -11.22 5.76 -7.27
C VAL A 181 -10.66 7.01 -7.96
N PHE A 182 -10.44 6.94 -9.29
CA PHE A 182 -9.95 8.05 -10.12
C PHE A 182 -11.06 8.82 -10.80
N GLU A 183 -12.27 8.87 -10.21
CA GLU A 183 -13.37 9.69 -10.70
C GLU A 183 -13.34 11.09 -10.05
N TYR A 184 -13.47 12.14 -10.86
CA TYR A 184 -13.34 13.52 -10.39
C TYR A 184 -14.33 13.89 -9.29
N ASP A 185 -15.61 13.57 -9.47
CA ASP A 185 -16.64 13.93 -8.50
C ASP A 185 -16.37 13.26 -7.15
N TYR A 186 -15.96 11.99 -7.15
CA TYR A 186 -15.59 11.25 -5.96
C TYR A 186 -14.39 11.89 -5.25
N THR A 187 -13.30 12.15 -5.99
CA THR A 187 -12.06 12.66 -5.43
C THR A 187 -12.19 14.10 -4.93
N ASN A 188 -12.91 14.94 -5.64
CA ASN A 188 -13.20 16.32 -5.23
C ASN A 188 -14.07 16.37 -3.95
N GLU A 189 -15.12 15.54 -3.87
CA GLU A 189 -15.94 15.41 -2.66
C GLU A 189 -15.12 14.91 -1.48
N LEU A 190 -14.29 13.89 -1.68
CA LEU A 190 -13.42 13.34 -0.65
C LEU A 190 -12.46 14.40 -0.08
N LEU A 191 -11.78 15.14 -0.96
CA LEU A 191 -10.83 16.19 -0.56
C LEU A 191 -11.51 17.37 0.16
N THR A 192 -12.63 17.85 -0.38
CA THR A 192 -13.38 18.96 0.24
C THR A 192 -13.91 18.58 1.62
N LYS A 193 -14.39 17.35 1.77
CA LYS A 193 -14.82 16.80 3.05
C LYS A 193 -13.65 16.61 4.03
N HIS A 194 -12.52 16.05 3.56
CA HIS A 194 -11.35 15.80 4.38
C HIS A 194 -10.73 17.09 4.94
N PHE A 195 -10.64 18.13 4.10
CA PHE A 195 -10.10 19.44 4.50
C PHE A 195 -11.16 20.40 5.06
N GLU A 196 -12.39 19.94 5.26
CA GLU A 196 -13.50 20.74 5.80
C GLU A 196 -13.69 22.07 5.04
N THR A 197 -13.58 22.05 3.70
CA THR A 197 -13.64 23.25 2.85
C THR A 197 -14.75 23.14 1.80
N GLN A 198 -15.25 24.29 1.35
CA GLN A 198 -16.24 24.33 0.26
C GLN A 198 -15.60 24.26 -1.13
N SER A 199 -14.32 24.53 -1.27
CA SER A 199 -13.59 24.47 -2.54
C SER A 199 -12.09 24.33 -2.34
N LEU A 200 -11.40 23.81 -3.36
CA LEU A 200 -9.95 23.62 -3.33
C LEU A 200 -9.15 24.85 -3.75
N LYS A 201 -9.81 26.02 -3.89
CA LYS A 201 -9.15 27.30 -4.25
C LYS A 201 -8.06 27.71 -3.29
N GLY A 202 -8.29 27.53 -1.99
CA GLY A 202 -7.32 27.86 -0.95
C GLY A 202 -5.99 27.10 -1.05
N PHE A 203 -6.02 25.93 -1.70
CA PHE A 203 -4.85 25.08 -1.94
C PHE A 203 -4.18 25.34 -3.30
N GLY A 204 -4.76 26.24 -4.13
CA GLY A 204 -4.21 26.58 -5.44
C GLY A 204 -4.38 25.49 -6.53
N ILE A 205 -5.19 24.47 -6.29
CA ILE A 205 -5.38 23.32 -7.21
C ILE A 205 -6.77 23.30 -7.88
N ASN A 206 -7.63 24.28 -7.60
CA ASN A 206 -9.03 24.28 -8.06
C ASN A 206 -9.18 24.06 -9.58
N ASP A 207 -8.24 24.58 -10.38
CA ASP A 207 -8.26 24.49 -11.84
C ASP A 207 -7.33 23.37 -12.38
N LEU A 208 -6.78 22.55 -11.51
CA LEU A 208 -5.91 21.42 -11.83
C LEU A 208 -6.70 20.11 -11.72
N HIS A 209 -7.61 19.90 -12.68
CA HIS A 209 -8.56 18.79 -12.67
C HIS A 209 -7.86 17.42 -12.47
N GLU A 210 -6.82 17.13 -13.23
CA GLU A 210 -6.11 15.86 -13.18
C GLU A 210 -5.34 15.70 -11.87
N ALA A 211 -4.82 16.81 -11.31
CA ALA A 211 -4.16 16.77 -10.00
C ALA A 211 -5.15 16.51 -8.87
N ILE A 212 -6.37 17.08 -8.93
CA ILE A 212 -7.43 16.82 -7.96
C ILE A 212 -7.76 15.33 -7.93
N VAL A 213 -7.91 14.71 -9.12
CA VAL A 213 -8.16 13.26 -9.21
C VAL A 213 -7.03 12.46 -8.57
N ALA A 214 -5.78 12.81 -8.87
CA ALA A 214 -4.63 12.13 -8.27
C ALA A 214 -4.55 12.33 -6.74
N CYS A 215 -4.91 13.52 -6.23
CA CYS A 215 -4.91 13.82 -4.79
C CYS A 215 -5.96 13.04 -4.01
N GLY A 216 -7.12 12.76 -4.60
CA GLY A 216 -8.21 12.08 -3.92
C GLY A 216 -8.19 10.56 -4.05
N ALA A 217 -7.31 10.03 -4.91
CA ALA A 217 -7.12 8.60 -5.10
C ALA A 217 -6.26 7.97 -4.00
#